data_d9f2ad5fdfda08e52ec7a635d5f0d7f2
#
_entry.id   d9f2ad5fdfda08e52ec7a635d5f0d7f2
#
_cell.length_a   1.000
_cell.length_b   1.000
_cell.length_c   1.000
_cell.angle_alpha   90.00
_cell.angle_beta   90.00
_cell.angle_gamma   90.00
#
_symmetry.space_group_name_H-M   'P 1'
#
loop_
_entity.id
_entity.type
_entity.pdbx_description
1 polymer ?
#
loop_
_entity_poly.entity_id
_entity_poly.type
_entity_poly.pdbx_seq_one_letter_code
_entity_poly.pdbx_strand_id
1 'polypeptide(L)'
;MVLRRDKAKQLQKLKQESVQFFKSIYKEQERIIVFGEGNPDAFLVLVGEAPGQQEVVQQRPFVGKAGRNLDEFLRILDIEREDIYITNAVKFRPVKIDPDTGRTSNR
;
A
#
# COMPACT_ATOMS: atom_id res chain seq x y z
N MET A 1 -17.08 18.38 11.86
CA MET A 1 -15.66 18.64 11.62
C MET A 1 -14.83 17.49 12.21
N VAL A 2 -13.89 16.97 11.43
CA VAL A 2 -13.04 15.88 11.88
C VAL A 2 -11.79 16.47 12.52
N LEU A 3 -11.49 16.03 13.74
CA LEU A 3 -10.28 16.44 14.43
C LEU A 3 -9.09 15.64 13.89
N ARG A 4 -7.88 16.23 13.90
CA ARG A 4 -6.66 15.58 13.40
C ARG A 4 -6.42 14.21 14.04
N ARG A 5 -6.62 14.11 15.36
CA ARG A 5 -6.43 12.86 16.10
C ARG A 5 -7.35 11.74 15.64
N ASP A 6 -8.43 12.08 14.92
CA ASP A 6 -9.38 11.09 14.41
C ASP A 6 -8.93 10.47 13.09
N LYS A 7 -7.94 11.05 12.41
CA LYS A 7 -7.46 10.55 11.12
C LYS A 7 -6.92 9.13 11.19
N ALA A 8 -6.17 8.81 12.24
CA ALA A 8 -5.65 7.46 12.45
C ALA A 8 -6.78 6.45 12.57
N LYS A 9 -7.83 6.78 13.34
CA LYS A 9 -9.01 5.93 13.51
C LYS A 9 -9.78 5.78 12.21
N GLN A 10 -9.92 6.87 11.47
CA GLN A 10 -10.62 6.85 10.17
C GLN A 10 -9.88 6.00 9.16
N LEU A 11 -8.56 6.10 9.10
CA LEU A 11 -7.74 5.27 8.21
C LEU A 11 -7.84 3.80 8.58
N GLN A 12 -7.81 3.49 9.88
CA GLN A 12 -7.95 2.11 10.36
C GLN A 12 -9.30 1.53 9.99
N LYS A 13 -10.38 2.31 10.15
CA LYS A 13 -11.72 1.90 9.78
C LYS A 13 -11.81 1.66 8.28
N LEU A 14 -11.27 2.57 7.48
CA LEU A 14 -11.28 2.45 6.03
C LEU A 14 -10.50 1.21 5.58
N LYS A 15 -9.36 0.93 6.22
CA LYS A 15 -8.59 -0.27 5.95
C LYS A 15 -9.41 -1.53 6.21
N GLN A 16 -10.08 -1.59 7.37
CA GLN A 16 -10.92 -2.74 7.72
C GLN A 16 -12.07 -2.92 6.74
N GLU A 17 -12.73 -1.84 6.37
CA GLU A 17 -13.82 -1.87 5.38
C GLU A 17 -13.31 -2.32 4.01
N SER A 18 -12.12 -1.86 3.61
CA SER A 18 -11.50 -2.26 2.35
C SER A 18 -11.19 -3.75 2.31
N VAL A 19 -10.62 -4.29 3.39
CA VAL A 19 -10.33 -5.72 3.50
C VAL A 19 -11.62 -6.55 3.38
N GLN A 20 -12.67 -6.15 4.07
CA GLN A 20 -13.96 -6.81 4.03
C GLN A 20 -14.56 -6.76 2.62
N PHE A 21 -14.52 -5.59 2.00
CA PHE A 21 -15.05 -5.37 0.66
C PHE A 21 -14.36 -6.28 -0.37
N PHE A 22 -13.04 -6.33 -0.36
CA PHE A 22 -12.29 -7.15 -1.32
C PHE A 22 -12.48 -8.63 -1.07
N LYS A 23 -12.64 -9.05 0.18
CA LYS A 23 -12.98 -10.44 0.48
C LYS A 23 -14.34 -10.84 -0.10
N SER A 24 -15.31 -9.92 -0.09
CA SER A 24 -16.64 -10.20 -0.62
C SER A 24 -16.65 -10.30 -2.15
N ILE A 25 -15.78 -9.55 -2.83
CA ILE A 25 -15.70 -9.54 -4.30
C ILE A 25 -14.85 -10.70 -4.82
N TYR A 26 -13.70 -10.98 -4.20
CA TYR A 26 -12.75 -11.98 -4.65
C TYR A 26 -12.83 -13.23 -3.78
N LYS A 27 -13.99 -13.86 -3.74
CA LYS A 27 -14.25 -15.01 -2.87
C LYS A 27 -13.35 -16.21 -3.16
N GLU A 28 -12.98 -16.41 -4.42
CA GLU A 28 -12.19 -17.56 -4.86
C GLU A 28 -10.71 -17.25 -4.97
N GLN A 29 -10.33 -15.98 -4.86
CA GLN A 29 -8.94 -15.53 -4.97
C GLN A 29 -8.58 -14.68 -3.76
N GLU A 30 -7.58 -15.12 -3.04
CA GLU A 30 -7.07 -14.34 -1.92
C GLU A 30 -6.35 -13.09 -2.44
N ARG A 31 -6.77 -11.91 -1.96
CA ARG A 31 -6.15 -10.63 -2.29
C ARG A 31 -5.61 -10.02 -1.01
N ILE A 32 -4.29 -10.01 -0.88
CA ILE A 32 -3.65 -9.38 0.28
C ILE A 32 -3.65 -7.87 0.07
N ILE A 33 -4.23 -7.17 1.03
CA ILE A 33 -4.37 -5.72 0.97
C ILE A 33 -3.15 -5.06 1.57
N VAL A 34 -2.50 -4.19 0.78
CA VAL A 34 -1.44 -3.31 1.23
C VAL A 34 -2.03 -1.91 1.25
N PHE A 35 -2.48 -1.46 2.41
CA PHE A 35 -3.29 -0.24 2.51
C PHE A 35 -2.45 1.02 2.43
N GLY A 36 -1.48 1.16 3.30
CA GLY A 36 -0.61 2.32 3.40
C GLY A 36 -0.02 2.42 4.78
N GLU A 37 0.97 3.30 4.95
CA GLU A 37 1.60 3.51 6.25
C GLU A 37 2.17 4.91 6.39
N GLY A 38 2.41 5.32 7.61
CA GLY A 38 3.03 6.57 7.94
C GLY A 38 2.18 7.45 8.84
N ASN A 39 2.45 8.73 8.79
CA ASN A 39 1.78 9.70 9.64
C ASN A 39 0.43 10.09 9.06
N PRO A 40 -0.69 9.84 9.76
CA PRO A 40 -2.02 10.23 9.26
C PRO A 40 -2.18 11.74 9.09
N ASP A 41 -1.38 12.54 9.78
CA ASP A 41 -1.38 14.00 9.69
C ASP A 41 -0.23 14.54 8.85
N ALA A 42 0.34 13.71 7.98
CA ALA A 42 1.51 14.09 7.19
C ALA A 42 1.22 15.28 6.26
N PHE A 43 2.23 16.15 6.11
CA PHE A 43 2.17 17.24 5.15
C PHE A 43 2.34 16.77 3.71
N LEU A 44 2.85 15.55 3.53
CA LEU A 44 3.13 14.97 2.21
C LEU A 44 2.61 13.56 2.16
N VAL A 45 1.84 13.27 1.12
CA VAL A 45 1.33 11.92 0.84
C VAL A 45 1.92 11.47 -0.49
N LEU A 46 2.54 10.30 -0.48
CA LEU A 46 3.06 9.69 -1.71
C LEU A 46 2.13 8.57 -2.14
N VAL A 47 1.67 8.65 -3.38
CA VAL A 47 0.74 7.66 -3.93
C VAL A 47 1.39 6.99 -5.13
N GLY A 48 1.70 5.71 -5.01
CA GLY A 48 2.17 4.90 -6.12
C GLY A 48 1.01 4.26 -6.88
N GLU A 49 1.34 3.40 -7.81
CA GLU A 49 0.33 2.73 -8.64
C GLU A 49 -0.27 1.53 -7.91
N ALA A 50 0.54 0.54 -7.59
CA ALA A 50 0.09 -0.72 -6.99
C ALA A 50 1.26 -1.40 -6.27
N PRO A 51 0.97 -2.25 -5.26
CA PRO A 51 2.03 -3.01 -4.60
C PRO A 51 2.62 -4.09 -5.52
N GLY A 52 3.92 -4.31 -5.40
CA GLY A 52 4.61 -5.40 -6.05
C GLY A 52 4.72 -6.62 -5.13
N GLN A 53 5.54 -7.59 -5.54
CA GLN A 53 5.69 -8.84 -4.79
C GLN A 53 6.23 -8.62 -3.37
N GLN A 54 7.26 -7.81 -3.22
CA GLN A 54 7.85 -7.56 -1.90
C GLN A 54 6.88 -6.82 -0.98
N GLU A 55 6.10 -5.91 -1.54
CA GLU A 55 5.09 -5.17 -0.79
C GLU A 55 4.01 -6.10 -0.24
N VAL A 56 3.61 -7.10 -1.03
CA VAL A 56 2.63 -8.11 -0.59
C VAL A 56 3.23 -8.99 0.52
N VAL A 57 4.48 -9.43 0.35
CA VAL A 57 5.16 -10.28 1.34
C VAL A 57 5.26 -9.57 2.69
N GLN A 58 5.64 -8.30 2.68
CA GLN A 58 5.82 -7.52 3.91
C GLN A 58 4.55 -6.80 4.36
N GLN A 59 3.52 -6.76 3.50
CA GLN A 59 2.27 -6.02 3.71
C GLN A 59 2.53 -4.53 3.98
N ARG A 60 3.52 -3.98 3.27
CA ARG A 60 3.93 -2.57 3.39
C ARG A 60 4.16 -1.97 2.01
N PRO A 61 3.80 -0.68 1.82
CA PRO A 61 4.06 -0.01 0.54
C PRO A 61 5.55 0.33 0.38
N PHE A 62 6.01 0.35 -0.85
CA PHE A 62 7.35 0.84 -1.21
C PHE A 62 8.49 0.19 -0.40
N VAL A 63 8.57 -1.13 -0.41
CA VAL A 63 9.65 -1.87 0.26
C VAL A 63 10.54 -2.64 -0.72
N GLY A 64 10.21 -2.65 -2.00
CA GLY A 64 11.04 -3.25 -3.05
C GLY A 64 12.02 -2.25 -3.65
N LYS A 65 12.34 -2.43 -4.94
CA LYS A 65 13.30 -1.57 -5.65
C LYS A 65 12.87 -0.10 -5.64
N ALA A 66 11.60 0.18 -5.96
CA ALA A 66 11.07 1.55 -5.93
C ALA A 66 11.11 2.11 -4.51
N GLY A 67 10.92 1.27 -3.50
CA GLY A 67 11.01 1.68 -2.09
C GLY A 67 12.42 2.10 -1.71
N ARG A 68 13.43 1.39 -2.21
CA ARG A 68 14.83 1.78 -1.97
C ARG A 68 15.15 3.13 -2.61
N ASN A 69 14.63 3.38 -3.80
CA ASN A 69 14.79 4.68 -4.46
C ASN A 69 14.10 5.78 -3.68
N LEU A 70 12.90 5.51 -3.15
CA LEU A 70 12.19 6.45 -2.31
C LEU A 70 12.98 6.76 -1.03
N ASP A 71 13.51 5.73 -0.37
CA ASP A 71 14.29 5.90 0.87
C ASP A 71 15.51 6.78 0.63
N GLU A 72 16.21 6.58 -0.50
CA GLU A 72 17.36 7.40 -0.86
C GLU A 72 16.96 8.86 -1.12
N PHE A 73 15.84 9.06 -1.80
CA PHE A 73 15.31 10.39 -2.07
C PHE A 73 14.95 11.12 -0.77
N LEU A 74 14.28 10.42 0.15
CA LEU A 74 13.93 10.98 1.45
C LEU A 74 15.15 11.32 2.28
N ARG A 75 16.20 10.47 2.20
CA ARG A 75 17.47 10.73 2.87
C ARG A 75 18.11 12.03 2.39
N ILE A 76 18.08 12.26 1.09
CA ILE A 76 18.62 13.49 0.49
C ILE A 76 17.87 14.72 0.99
N LEU A 77 16.55 14.60 1.16
CA LEU A 77 15.69 15.68 1.63
C LEU A 77 15.64 15.81 3.16
N ASP A 78 16.32 14.91 3.86
CA ASP A 78 16.31 14.86 5.33
C ASP A 78 14.89 14.71 5.89
N ILE A 79 14.10 13.85 5.27
CA ILE A 79 12.73 13.53 5.66
C ILE A 79 12.68 12.07 6.09
N GLU A 80 12.12 11.81 7.27
CA GLU A 80 11.93 10.44 7.74
C GLU A 80 10.65 9.85 7.14
N ARG A 81 10.68 8.54 6.91
CA ARG A 81 9.53 7.83 6.35
C ARG A 81 8.29 7.96 7.23
N GLU A 82 8.49 8.02 8.55
CA GLU A 82 7.43 8.19 9.54
C GLU A 82 6.76 9.57 9.50
N ASP A 83 7.39 10.54 8.86
CA ASP A 83 6.86 11.91 8.78
C ASP A 83 5.88 12.09 7.62
N ILE A 84 5.85 11.15 6.69
CA ILE A 84 4.98 11.20 5.52
C ILE A 84 4.00 10.03 5.55
N TYR A 85 2.99 10.08 4.66
CA TYR A 85 2.08 8.96 4.47
C TYR A 85 2.30 8.38 3.08
N ILE A 86 2.45 7.06 3.00
CA ILE A 86 2.80 6.35 1.76
C ILE A 86 1.73 5.31 1.46
N THR A 87 1.21 5.33 0.25
CA THR A 87 0.18 4.39 -0.18
C THR A 87 0.26 4.16 -1.69
N ASN A 88 -0.64 3.35 -2.21
CA ASN A 88 -0.83 3.11 -3.63
C ASN A 88 -2.28 3.34 -4.00
N ALA A 89 -2.53 3.71 -5.25
CA ALA A 89 -3.89 3.86 -5.76
C ALA A 89 -4.63 2.53 -5.73
N VAL A 90 -3.97 1.45 -6.13
CA VAL A 90 -4.52 0.09 -6.04
C VAL A 90 -3.96 -0.57 -4.79
N LYS A 91 -4.82 -1.13 -3.95
CA LYS A 91 -4.44 -1.64 -2.63
C LYS A 91 -4.03 -3.11 -2.63
N PHE A 92 -4.00 -3.76 -3.78
CA PHE A 92 -3.56 -5.15 -3.92
C PHE A 92 -2.68 -5.27 -5.18
N ARG A 93 -1.90 -6.35 -5.25
CA ARG A 93 -1.02 -6.60 -6.41
C ARG A 93 -1.86 -7.16 -7.56
N PRO A 94 -2.03 -6.42 -8.68
CA PRO A 94 -2.64 -6.98 -9.88
C PRO A 94 -1.63 -7.88 -10.57
N VAL A 95 -2.02 -9.10 -10.90
CA VAL A 95 -1.13 -10.08 -11.51
C VAL A 95 -1.74 -10.64 -12.79
N LYS A 96 -0.86 -11.03 -13.72
CA LYS A 96 -1.22 -11.85 -14.88
C LYS A 96 -0.87 -13.29 -14.54
N ILE A 97 -1.72 -14.21 -14.94
CA ILE A 97 -1.46 -15.63 -14.82
C ILE A 97 -1.14 -16.16 -16.21
N ASP A 98 0.06 -16.77 -16.36
CA ASP A 98 0.42 -17.42 -17.60
C ASP A 98 -0.42 -18.70 -17.73
N PRO A 99 -1.23 -18.83 -18.79
CA PRO A 99 -2.12 -19.99 -18.93
C PRO A 99 -1.36 -21.30 -19.13
N ASP A 100 -0.12 -21.26 -19.61
CA ASP A 100 0.67 -22.46 -19.88
C ASP A 100 1.43 -22.93 -18.64
N THR A 101 1.97 -22.02 -17.84
CA THR A 101 2.84 -22.38 -16.71
C THR A 101 2.19 -22.15 -15.35
N GLY A 102 1.09 -21.38 -15.28
CA GLY A 102 0.48 -20.99 -14.03
C GLY A 102 1.26 -19.93 -13.25
N ARG A 103 2.37 -19.44 -13.80
CA ARG A 103 3.18 -18.42 -13.14
C ARG A 103 2.46 -17.07 -13.11
N THR A 104 2.65 -16.34 -12.02
CA THR A 104 2.13 -14.98 -11.89
C THR A 104 3.22 -13.96 -12.19
N SER A 105 2.82 -12.84 -12.77
CA SER A 105 3.71 -11.72 -13.03
C SER A 105 2.94 -10.42 -12.80
N ASN A 106 3.66 -9.30 -12.65
CA ASN A 106 3.02 -8.00 -12.53
C ASN A 106 2.30 -7.64 -13.83
N ARG A 107 1.15 -7.05 -13.67
CA ARG A 107 0.36 -6.56 -14.80
C ARG A 107 0.96 -5.32 -15.42
#